data_a81a19225e7ae36329abe317f389ab4a
#
_entry.id   a81a19225e7ae36329abe317f389ab4a
#
_cell.length_a   1.000
_cell.length_b   1.000
_cell.length_c   1.000
_cell.angle_alpha   90.00
_cell.angle_beta   90.00
_cell.angle_gamma   90.00
#
_symmetry.space_group_name_H-M   'P 1'
#
loop_
_entity.id
_entity.type
_entity.pdbx_description
1 polymer ?
#
loop_
_entity_poly.entity_id
_entity_poly.type
_entity_poly.pdbx_seq_one_letter_code
_entity_poly.pdbx_strand_id
1 'polypeptide(L)'
;MSLSTTGLFRITKNGTDLSRLYEDPTQVACLYGNHVYYQHYDHKKGLELYSAKIDGSKNKLLKREAISPYSVSGNTIYYSGWAKEHNIHSMDISGANDKVIYNGNCTSVIKSGDYIYFLNMNQNYNLCRIGLDGGSAETIVQYKLATYNITNDGNIIFYQVDNGQNNGIYMYDMSTGTNEQIAAGNFNFIHIISDYVFYEDYEGKTAYYYNISTGENKNFNPTVEKD
;
A
#
# COMPACT_ATOMS: atom_id res chain seq x y z
N MET A 1 -5.50 33.56 -2.90
CA MET A 1 -4.24 32.77 -2.88
C MET A 1 -4.63 31.31 -3.10
N SER A 2 -4.27 30.74 -4.23
CA SER A 2 -4.42 29.30 -4.43
C SER A 2 -3.37 28.60 -3.56
N LEU A 3 -3.79 27.93 -2.51
CA LEU A 3 -2.91 27.05 -1.75
C LEU A 3 -2.49 25.93 -2.71
N SER A 4 -1.21 25.83 -3.03
CA SER A 4 -0.65 24.66 -3.70
C SER A 4 -1.01 23.43 -2.84
N THR A 5 -1.83 22.54 -3.39
CA THR A 5 -2.32 21.33 -2.70
C THR A 5 -1.32 20.19 -2.72
N THR A 6 -0.10 20.41 -3.23
CA THR A 6 0.96 19.41 -3.29
C THR A 6 1.74 19.38 -1.98
N GLY A 7 2.21 18.18 -1.59
CA GLY A 7 3.04 17.98 -0.42
C GLY A 7 2.51 16.91 0.52
N LEU A 8 3.25 16.70 1.61
CA LEU A 8 2.87 15.80 2.68
C LEU A 8 2.24 16.61 3.82
N PHE A 9 1.05 16.23 4.23
CA PHE A 9 0.29 16.88 5.28
C PHE A 9 0.02 15.94 6.44
N ARG A 10 -0.11 16.50 7.63
CA ARG A 10 -0.59 15.85 8.84
C ARG A 10 -1.85 16.54 9.31
N ILE A 11 -2.83 15.75 9.74
CA ILE A 11 -4.03 16.22 10.45
C ILE A 11 -4.23 15.37 11.70
N THR A 12 -4.74 15.96 12.77
CA THR A 12 -5.12 15.21 13.98
C THR A 12 -6.36 14.36 13.73
N LYS A 13 -6.59 13.32 14.54
CA LYS A 13 -7.73 12.39 14.38
C LYS A 13 -9.10 13.06 14.44
N ASN A 14 -9.20 14.21 15.12
CA ASN A 14 -10.44 15.00 15.22
C ASN A 14 -10.59 16.02 14.07
N GLY A 15 -9.71 15.98 13.06
CA GLY A 15 -9.79 16.87 11.91
C GLY A 15 -9.23 18.27 12.13
N THR A 16 -8.67 18.56 13.30
CA THR A 16 -8.02 19.85 13.61
C THR A 16 -6.52 19.81 13.33
N ASP A 17 -5.82 20.93 13.48
CA ASP A 17 -4.35 21.04 13.39
C ASP A 17 -3.76 20.46 12.09
N LEU A 18 -4.33 20.85 10.97
CA LEU A 18 -3.75 20.55 9.67
C LEU A 18 -2.40 21.26 9.54
N SER A 19 -1.33 20.49 9.36
CA SER A 19 0.01 21.03 9.14
C SER A 19 0.69 20.37 7.96
N ARG A 20 1.44 21.16 7.20
CA ARG A 20 2.24 20.68 6.08
C ARG A 20 3.61 20.25 6.59
N LEU A 21 3.97 19.00 6.37
CA LEU A 21 5.24 18.42 6.79
C LEU A 21 6.33 18.58 5.72
N TYR A 22 5.92 18.55 4.44
CA TYR A 22 6.82 18.65 3.30
C TYR A 22 6.15 19.33 2.10
N GLU A 23 6.87 20.13 1.34
CA GLU A 23 6.31 20.99 0.28
C GLU A 23 6.25 20.35 -1.09
N ASP A 24 7.21 19.47 -1.41
CA ASP A 24 7.29 18.88 -2.73
C ASP A 24 6.24 17.77 -2.94
N PRO A 25 5.89 17.44 -4.19
CA PRO A 25 4.95 16.39 -4.50
C PRO A 25 5.34 15.06 -3.87
N THR A 26 4.44 14.46 -3.11
CA THR A 26 4.61 13.18 -2.42
C THR A 26 3.63 12.16 -2.99
N GLN A 27 4.12 10.96 -3.31
CA GLN A 27 3.29 9.92 -3.92
C GLN A 27 2.82 8.87 -2.91
N VAL A 28 3.74 8.23 -2.22
CA VAL A 28 3.43 7.16 -1.27
C VAL A 28 3.95 7.57 0.10
N ALA A 29 3.10 7.47 1.11
CA ALA A 29 3.50 7.72 2.49
C ALA A 29 3.02 6.58 3.40
N CYS A 30 3.85 6.19 4.36
CA CYS A 30 3.58 5.19 5.38
C CYS A 30 3.96 5.73 6.75
N LEU A 31 3.07 5.61 7.72
CA LEU A 31 3.35 5.96 9.11
C LEU A 31 3.77 4.71 9.88
N TYR A 32 4.94 4.75 10.50
CA TYR A 32 5.41 3.69 11.39
C TYR A 32 6.07 4.26 12.64
N GLY A 33 5.51 3.93 13.80
CA GLY A 33 5.94 4.51 15.07
C GLY A 33 5.78 6.02 15.08
N ASN A 34 6.87 6.74 15.35
CA ASN A 34 6.92 8.20 15.37
C ASN A 34 7.59 8.80 14.09
N HIS A 35 7.57 8.04 13.00
CA HIS A 35 8.18 8.45 11.73
C HIS A 35 7.19 8.25 10.60
N VAL A 36 7.27 9.15 9.62
CA VAL A 36 6.66 9.02 8.32
C VAL A 36 7.75 8.70 7.29
N TYR A 37 7.50 7.68 6.49
CA TYR A 37 8.31 7.29 5.33
C TYR A 37 7.53 7.72 4.11
N TYR A 38 8.18 8.36 3.12
CA TYR A 38 7.47 8.88 1.96
C TYR A 38 8.36 8.97 0.74
N GLN A 39 7.78 8.80 -0.42
CA GLN A 39 8.44 9.03 -1.69
C GLN A 39 8.09 10.43 -2.18
N HIS A 40 9.09 11.20 -2.55
CA HIS A 40 8.90 12.48 -3.20
C HIS A 40 9.52 12.47 -4.59
N TYR A 41 8.98 13.28 -5.48
CA TYR A 41 9.44 13.41 -6.84
C TYR A 41 10.27 14.70 -7.02
N ASP A 42 11.53 14.54 -7.42
CA ASP A 42 12.42 15.61 -7.85
C ASP A 42 12.56 15.59 -9.38
N HIS A 43 12.36 16.74 -10.04
CA HIS A 43 12.40 16.84 -11.51
C HIS A 43 13.74 16.38 -12.14
N LYS A 44 14.83 16.42 -11.39
CA LYS A 44 16.18 16.05 -11.87
C LYS A 44 16.56 14.64 -11.45
N LYS A 45 16.06 14.16 -10.33
CA LYS A 45 16.51 12.91 -9.68
C LYS A 45 15.47 11.79 -9.73
N GLY A 46 14.21 12.10 -10.07
CA GLY A 46 13.11 11.16 -10.03
C GLY A 46 12.54 10.96 -8.64
N LEU A 47 11.99 9.77 -8.38
CA LEU A 47 11.46 9.39 -7.07
C LEU A 47 12.58 9.02 -6.11
N GLU A 48 12.53 9.61 -4.92
CA GLU A 48 13.46 9.33 -3.82
C GLU A 48 12.66 8.97 -2.56
N LEU A 49 13.14 7.99 -1.77
CA LEU A 49 12.54 7.61 -0.49
C LEU A 49 13.17 8.39 0.65
N TYR A 50 12.34 8.98 1.47
CA TYR A 50 12.72 9.73 2.68
C TYR A 50 12.05 9.18 3.94
N SER A 51 12.61 9.54 5.09
CA SER A 51 11.94 9.46 6.38
C SER A 51 12.03 10.79 7.12
N ALA A 52 10.99 11.11 7.89
CA ALA A 52 10.97 12.25 8.81
C ALA A 52 10.22 11.85 10.09
N LYS A 53 10.38 12.62 11.17
CA LYS A 53 9.48 12.50 12.31
C LYS A 53 8.09 13.02 11.94
N ILE A 54 7.07 12.61 12.72
CA ILE A 54 5.67 13.05 12.50
C ILE A 54 5.45 14.55 12.70
N ASP A 55 6.44 15.28 13.25
CA ASP A 55 6.44 16.72 13.35
C ASP A 55 7.15 17.41 12.14
N GLY A 56 7.59 16.63 11.16
CA GLY A 56 8.34 17.09 9.98
C GLY A 56 9.84 17.27 10.21
N SER A 57 10.32 17.15 11.45
CA SER A 57 11.74 17.27 11.76
C SER A 57 12.54 16.01 11.35
N LYS A 58 13.87 16.12 11.35
CA LYS A 58 14.80 15.02 11.03
C LYS A 58 14.56 14.37 9.67
N ASN A 59 14.21 15.18 8.67
CA ASN A 59 14.07 14.70 7.30
C ASN A 59 15.39 14.11 6.80
N LYS A 60 15.34 12.88 6.30
CA LYS A 60 16.50 12.12 5.86
C LYS A 60 16.20 11.34 4.59
N LEU A 61 17.08 11.48 3.60
CA LEU A 61 17.08 10.63 2.41
C LEU A 61 17.52 9.21 2.78
N LEU A 62 16.73 8.21 2.40
CA LEU A 62 17.02 6.79 2.59
C LEU A 62 17.51 6.13 1.31
N LYS A 63 16.87 6.42 0.16
CA LYS A 63 17.20 5.81 -1.15
C LYS A 63 16.95 6.79 -2.29
N ARG A 64 17.92 6.85 -3.24
CA ARG A 64 17.90 7.74 -4.43
C ARG A 64 17.27 7.10 -5.68
N GLU A 65 16.59 6.00 -5.54
CA GLU A 65 16.00 5.29 -6.67
C GLU A 65 14.50 5.14 -6.47
N ALA A 66 13.76 5.16 -7.57
CA ALA A 66 12.35 4.82 -7.54
C ALA A 66 12.15 3.37 -7.08
N ILE A 67 11.26 3.20 -6.12
CA ILE A 67 10.82 1.89 -5.64
C ILE A 67 9.30 1.78 -5.81
N SER A 68 8.78 0.56 -5.85
CA SER A 68 7.33 0.32 -5.81
C SER A 68 6.76 0.67 -4.43
N PRO A 69 5.44 0.63 -4.23
CA PRO A 69 4.87 0.67 -2.89
C PRO A 69 5.60 -0.29 -1.96
N TYR A 70 5.90 0.15 -0.76
CA TYR A 70 6.77 -0.51 0.20
C TYR A 70 6.05 -0.72 1.53
N SER A 71 6.60 -1.62 2.36
CA SER A 71 6.11 -1.92 3.69
C SER A 71 7.19 -1.68 4.73
N VAL A 72 6.83 -1.02 5.85
CA VAL A 72 7.72 -0.79 6.99
C VAL A 72 7.26 -1.66 8.15
N SER A 73 8.13 -2.50 8.68
CA SER A 73 7.82 -3.38 9.80
C SER A 73 9.04 -3.63 10.67
N GLY A 74 8.90 -3.42 11.98
CA GLY A 74 10.03 -3.50 12.89
C GLY A 74 11.12 -2.50 12.52
N ASN A 75 12.34 -2.96 12.34
CA ASN A 75 13.48 -2.15 11.93
C ASN A 75 13.79 -2.30 10.43
N THR A 76 12.83 -2.73 9.62
CA THR A 76 13.07 -3.10 8.21
C THR A 76 12.04 -2.49 7.28
N ILE A 77 12.52 -2.04 6.12
CA ILE A 77 11.72 -1.62 4.96
C ILE A 77 11.83 -2.72 3.90
N TYR A 78 10.69 -3.22 3.44
CA TYR A 78 10.58 -4.18 2.34
C TYR A 78 9.99 -3.49 1.12
N TYR A 79 10.60 -3.67 -0.05
CA TYR A 79 10.17 -3.02 -1.28
C TYR A 79 10.61 -3.82 -2.51
N SER A 80 10.08 -3.52 -3.68
CA SER A 80 10.66 -3.94 -4.95
C SER A 80 11.23 -2.75 -5.71
N GLY A 81 12.28 -2.98 -6.51
CA GLY A 81 12.80 -1.98 -7.42
C GLY A 81 11.74 -1.55 -8.44
N TRP A 82 11.91 -0.39 -9.05
CA TRP A 82 11.00 0.11 -10.08
C TRP A 82 11.68 0.44 -11.41
N ALA A 83 12.88 1.03 -11.35
CA ALA A 83 13.49 1.63 -12.53
C ALA A 83 14.45 0.70 -13.28
N LYS A 84 15.22 -0.12 -12.56
CA LYS A 84 16.29 -0.95 -13.14
C LYS A 84 16.02 -2.43 -13.05
N GLU A 85 15.35 -2.84 -12.01
CA GLU A 85 15.01 -4.22 -11.71
C GLU A 85 13.77 -4.24 -10.79
N HIS A 86 13.15 -5.40 -10.64
CA HIS A 86 11.92 -5.57 -9.85
C HIS A 86 12.08 -6.67 -8.78
N ASN A 87 13.31 -6.85 -8.29
CA ASN A 87 13.60 -7.78 -7.19
C ASN A 87 12.98 -7.26 -5.88
N ILE A 88 12.73 -8.16 -4.94
CA ILE A 88 12.34 -7.77 -3.59
C ILE A 88 13.59 -7.56 -2.76
N HIS A 89 13.63 -6.42 -2.09
CA HIS A 89 14.71 -5.98 -1.21
C HIS A 89 14.24 -5.86 0.22
N SER A 90 15.19 -5.92 1.13
CA SER A 90 15.07 -5.43 2.49
C SER A 90 16.18 -4.47 2.82
N MET A 91 15.88 -3.39 3.56
CA MET A 91 16.87 -2.50 4.13
C MET A 91 16.44 -2.05 5.52
N ASP A 92 17.38 -1.58 6.33
CA ASP A 92 17.05 -0.99 7.62
C ASP A 92 16.22 0.29 7.46
N ILE A 93 15.44 0.65 8.47
CA ILE A 93 14.70 1.94 8.51
C ILE A 93 15.62 3.16 8.43
N SER A 94 16.92 2.97 8.63
CA SER A 94 17.94 4.00 8.44
C SER A 94 18.39 4.17 6.98
N GLY A 95 17.94 3.29 6.07
CA GLY A 95 18.41 3.21 4.68
C GLY A 95 19.73 2.41 4.50
N ALA A 96 20.25 1.80 5.58
CA ALA A 96 21.45 0.95 5.52
C ALA A 96 21.10 -0.51 5.23
N ASN A 97 22.12 -1.33 4.95
CA ASN A 97 22.02 -2.79 4.79
C ASN A 97 21.00 -3.23 3.71
N ASP A 98 20.93 -2.47 2.63
CA ASP A 98 20.06 -2.79 1.49
C ASP A 98 20.56 -4.06 0.78
N LYS A 99 19.69 -5.06 0.66
CA LYS A 99 20.00 -6.35 0.04
C LYS A 99 18.81 -6.94 -0.69
N VAL A 100 19.07 -7.62 -1.79
CA VAL A 100 18.07 -8.46 -2.48
C VAL A 100 17.77 -9.69 -1.61
N ILE A 101 16.48 -9.96 -1.38
CA ILE A 101 16.01 -11.16 -0.69
C ILE A 101 15.26 -12.12 -1.62
N TYR A 102 14.78 -11.63 -2.77
CA TYR A 102 14.16 -12.46 -3.80
C TYR A 102 14.39 -11.87 -5.19
N ASN A 103 14.93 -12.69 -6.10
CA ASN A 103 15.11 -12.32 -7.49
C ASN A 103 13.84 -12.65 -8.28
N GLY A 104 13.15 -11.64 -8.76
CA GLY A 104 11.89 -11.79 -9.48
C GLY A 104 11.46 -10.53 -10.20
N ASN A 105 10.29 -10.57 -10.81
CA ASN A 105 9.65 -9.41 -11.42
C ASN A 105 8.41 -9.06 -10.58
N CYS A 106 8.62 -8.31 -9.50
CA CYS A 106 7.68 -8.11 -8.41
C CYS A 106 7.26 -6.64 -8.27
N THR A 107 6.03 -6.42 -7.76
CA THR A 107 5.54 -5.08 -7.39
C THR A 107 4.59 -5.18 -6.18
N SER A 108 4.25 -4.03 -5.59
CA SER A 108 3.26 -3.91 -4.49
C SER A 108 3.59 -4.79 -3.28
N VAL A 109 4.75 -4.57 -2.69
CA VAL A 109 5.28 -5.39 -1.59
C VAL A 109 4.61 -5.03 -0.27
N ILE A 110 3.99 -6.01 0.40
CA ILE A 110 3.42 -5.89 1.74
C ILE A 110 3.98 -6.99 2.64
N LYS A 111 4.56 -6.60 3.79
CA LYS A 111 4.97 -7.55 4.84
C LYS A 111 3.79 -7.79 5.78
N SER A 112 3.40 -9.06 5.98
CA SER A 112 2.41 -9.47 6.96
C SER A 112 2.78 -10.80 7.59
N GLY A 113 2.70 -10.90 8.93
CA GLY A 113 3.16 -12.09 9.65
C GLY A 113 4.62 -12.43 9.34
N ASP A 114 4.90 -13.67 9.01
CA ASP A 114 6.22 -14.18 8.64
C ASP A 114 6.47 -14.19 7.12
N TYR A 115 5.64 -13.49 6.37
CA TYR A 115 5.67 -13.48 4.91
C TYR A 115 5.76 -12.08 4.32
N ILE A 116 6.30 -12.04 3.11
CA ILE A 116 6.27 -10.90 2.20
C ILE A 116 5.36 -11.27 1.03
N TYR A 117 4.29 -10.51 0.87
CA TYR A 117 3.34 -10.64 -0.23
C TYR A 117 3.71 -9.67 -1.36
N PHE A 118 3.42 -10.05 -2.59
CA PHE A 118 3.72 -9.24 -3.77
C PHE A 118 2.91 -9.68 -4.98
N LEU A 119 2.74 -8.78 -5.96
CA LEU A 119 2.23 -9.13 -7.27
C LEU A 119 3.38 -9.58 -8.17
N ASN A 120 3.27 -10.79 -8.73
CA ASN A 120 4.27 -11.37 -9.61
C ASN A 120 3.95 -11.04 -11.08
N MET A 121 4.68 -10.09 -11.66
CA MET A 121 4.47 -9.64 -13.04
C MET A 121 4.77 -10.74 -14.07
N ASN A 122 5.67 -11.68 -13.78
CA ASN A 122 5.92 -12.83 -14.67
C ASN A 122 4.77 -13.85 -14.68
N GLN A 123 3.89 -13.80 -13.67
CA GLN A 123 2.70 -14.64 -13.55
C GLN A 123 1.42 -13.82 -13.69
N ASN A 124 1.41 -12.85 -14.61
CA ASN A 124 0.25 -12.02 -14.90
C ASN A 124 -0.34 -11.31 -13.67
N TYR A 125 0.53 -10.78 -12.81
CA TYR A 125 0.15 -10.09 -11.57
C TYR A 125 -0.62 -10.97 -10.56
N ASN A 126 -0.37 -12.26 -10.54
CA ASN A 126 -0.87 -13.12 -9.48
C ASN A 126 -0.32 -12.68 -8.12
N LEU A 127 -1.11 -12.85 -7.06
CA LEU A 127 -0.64 -12.62 -5.69
C LEU A 127 0.20 -13.80 -5.23
N CYS A 128 1.43 -13.52 -4.87
CA CYS A 128 2.39 -14.49 -4.34
C CYS A 128 2.89 -14.07 -2.96
N ARG A 129 3.48 -14.99 -2.23
CA ARG A 129 4.24 -14.72 -1.00
C ARG A 129 5.55 -15.48 -0.94
N ILE A 130 6.49 -14.97 -0.16
CA ILE A 130 7.76 -15.61 0.22
C ILE A 130 7.97 -15.47 1.73
N GLY A 131 8.86 -16.31 2.31
CA GLY A 131 9.37 -16.09 3.67
C GLY A 131 10.20 -14.81 3.79
N LEU A 132 10.47 -14.34 5.01
CA LEU A 132 11.25 -13.11 5.26
C LEU A 132 12.73 -13.23 4.85
N ASP A 133 13.23 -14.43 4.74
CA ASP A 133 14.58 -14.79 4.27
C ASP A 133 14.65 -15.08 2.76
N GLY A 134 13.51 -14.95 2.07
CA GLY A 134 13.37 -15.28 0.64
C GLY A 134 12.87 -16.71 0.42
N GLY A 135 13.51 -17.43 -0.52
CA GLY A 135 13.12 -18.79 -0.85
C GLY A 135 12.18 -18.90 -2.05
N SER A 136 11.40 -19.98 -2.14
CA SER A 136 10.47 -20.20 -3.23
C SER A 136 9.18 -19.41 -3.05
N ALA A 137 8.70 -18.80 -4.11
CA ALA A 137 7.42 -18.11 -4.10
C ALA A 137 6.25 -19.09 -4.14
N GLU A 138 5.26 -18.86 -3.29
CA GLU A 138 3.97 -19.56 -3.27
C GLU A 138 2.89 -18.64 -3.86
N THR A 139 2.09 -19.13 -4.80
CA THR A 139 0.96 -18.40 -5.35
C THR A 139 -0.26 -18.55 -4.45
N ILE A 140 -0.83 -17.44 -3.99
CA ILE A 140 -2.02 -17.39 -3.13
C ILE A 140 -3.29 -17.17 -3.95
N VAL A 141 -3.25 -16.24 -4.92
CA VAL A 141 -4.38 -15.93 -5.80
C VAL A 141 -3.93 -15.95 -7.26
N GLN A 142 -4.60 -16.76 -8.09
CA GLN A 142 -4.29 -16.97 -9.52
C GLN A 142 -5.19 -16.13 -10.43
N TYR A 143 -5.29 -14.83 -10.15
CA TYR A 143 -5.97 -13.87 -11.01
C TYR A 143 -5.05 -12.71 -11.34
N LYS A 144 -5.31 -12.03 -12.46
CA LYS A 144 -4.67 -10.73 -12.73
C LYS A 144 -5.24 -9.71 -11.74
N LEU A 145 -4.40 -9.23 -10.85
CA LEU A 145 -4.77 -8.24 -9.83
C LEU A 145 -4.28 -6.84 -10.20
N ALA A 146 -5.13 -5.84 -9.97
CA ALA A 146 -4.75 -4.44 -10.04
C ALA A 146 -4.09 -3.98 -8.73
N THR A 147 -4.64 -4.40 -7.58
CA THR A 147 -4.17 -4.05 -6.24
C THR A 147 -4.64 -5.06 -5.21
N TYR A 148 -4.04 -5.04 -4.03
CA TYR A 148 -4.49 -5.81 -2.86
C TYR A 148 -4.08 -5.09 -1.57
N ASN A 149 -4.70 -5.51 -0.46
CA ASN A 149 -4.30 -5.14 0.89
C ASN A 149 -4.59 -6.30 1.85
N ILE A 150 -3.96 -6.31 3.02
CA ILE A 150 -4.03 -7.38 4.00
C ILE A 150 -4.40 -6.78 5.36
N THR A 151 -5.31 -7.44 6.09
CA THR A 151 -5.65 -7.05 7.46
C THR A 151 -4.43 -7.09 8.38
N ASN A 152 -4.46 -6.30 9.45
CA ASN A 152 -3.31 -6.19 10.37
C ASN A 152 -2.91 -7.51 11.03
N ASP A 153 -3.87 -8.41 11.24
CA ASP A 153 -3.67 -9.76 11.77
C ASP A 153 -3.17 -10.76 10.71
N GLY A 154 -3.17 -10.35 9.42
CA GLY A 154 -2.73 -11.18 8.30
C GLY A 154 -3.72 -12.25 7.86
N ASN A 155 -4.94 -12.29 8.42
CA ASN A 155 -5.88 -13.38 8.18
C ASN A 155 -6.73 -13.18 6.92
N ILE A 156 -6.97 -11.93 6.51
CA ILE A 156 -7.83 -11.63 5.36
C ILE A 156 -7.09 -10.77 4.35
N ILE A 157 -7.17 -11.16 3.09
CA ILE A 157 -6.65 -10.41 1.96
C ILE A 157 -7.83 -9.87 1.15
N PHE A 158 -7.84 -8.56 0.91
CA PHE A 158 -8.74 -7.92 -0.03
C PHE A 158 -7.99 -7.58 -1.31
N TYR A 159 -8.56 -7.89 -2.47
CA TYR A 159 -7.90 -7.67 -3.75
C TYR A 159 -8.87 -7.31 -4.87
N GLN A 160 -8.38 -6.53 -5.82
CA GLN A 160 -9.08 -6.17 -7.05
C GLN A 160 -8.66 -7.08 -8.18
N VAL A 161 -9.60 -7.86 -8.74
CA VAL A 161 -9.40 -8.57 -10.00
C VAL A 161 -9.60 -7.61 -11.16
N ASP A 162 -8.67 -7.62 -12.12
CA ASP A 162 -8.71 -6.84 -13.37
C ASP A 162 -8.35 -7.75 -14.55
N ASN A 163 -9.24 -8.67 -14.88
CA ASN A 163 -9.04 -9.63 -15.97
C ASN A 163 -10.05 -9.48 -17.12
N GLY A 164 -10.93 -8.47 -17.07
CA GLY A 164 -11.94 -8.16 -18.07
C GLY A 164 -13.22 -9.00 -17.99
N GLN A 165 -13.29 -10.06 -17.18
CA GLN A 165 -14.45 -10.93 -17.07
C GLN A 165 -15.05 -10.95 -15.65
N ASN A 166 -14.20 -11.04 -14.65
CA ASN A 166 -14.60 -11.18 -13.24
C ASN A 166 -14.08 -10.01 -12.41
N ASN A 167 -14.09 -8.81 -13.00
CA ASN A 167 -13.61 -7.62 -12.31
C ASN A 167 -14.42 -7.36 -11.04
N GLY A 168 -13.73 -7.07 -9.96
CA GLY A 168 -14.37 -6.84 -8.67
C GLY A 168 -13.41 -6.80 -7.51
N ILE A 169 -13.93 -6.41 -6.36
CA ILE A 169 -13.26 -6.57 -5.07
C ILE A 169 -13.61 -7.94 -4.50
N TYR A 170 -12.59 -8.65 -4.09
CA TYR A 170 -12.70 -9.98 -3.48
C TYR A 170 -12.07 -9.97 -2.10
N MET A 171 -12.59 -10.84 -1.24
CA MET A 171 -12.06 -11.17 0.07
C MET A 171 -11.57 -12.62 0.07
N TYR A 172 -10.35 -12.86 0.52
CA TYR A 172 -9.76 -14.18 0.70
C TYR A 172 -9.41 -14.40 2.17
N ASP A 173 -10.04 -15.37 2.80
CA ASP A 173 -9.74 -15.80 4.16
C ASP A 173 -8.61 -16.83 4.13
N MET A 174 -7.46 -16.49 4.68
CA MET A 174 -6.26 -17.33 4.71
C MET A 174 -6.41 -18.58 5.57
N SER A 175 -7.33 -18.57 6.55
CA SER A 175 -7.53 -19.67 7.48
C SER A 175 -8.42 -20.79 6.90
N THR A 176 -9.42 -20.41 6.13
CA THR A 176 -10.41 -21.31 5.53
C THR A 176 -10.15 -21.60 4.05
N GLY A 177 -9.37 -20.72 3.37
CA GLY A 177 -9.22 -20.73 1.91
C GLY A 177 -10.46 -20.26 1.16
N THR A 178 -11.43 -19.65 1.87
CA THR A 178 -12.66 -19.14 1.27
C THR A 178 -12.38 -17.87 0.47
N ASN A 179 -12.95 -17.80 -0.73
CA ASN A 179 -12.82 -16.67 -1.63
C ASN A 179 -14.21 -16.14 -2.00
N GLU A 180 -14.48 -14.87 -1.69
CA GLU A 180 -15.79 -14.25 -1.87
C GLU A 180 -15.68 -12.93 -2.64
N GLN A 181 -16.55 -12.71 -3.63
CA GLN A 181 -16.67 -11.41 -4.30
C GLN A 181 -17.59 -10.49 -3.50
N ILE A 182 -17.03 -9.41 -2.95
CA ILE A 182 -17.80 -8.43 -2.16
C ILE A 182 -18.37 -7.28 -3.00
N ALA A 183 -17.78 -7.01 -4.18
CA ALA A 183 -18.31 -6.03 -5.13
C ALA A 183 -17.90 -6.40 -6.56
N ALA A 184 -18.85 -6.34 -7.50
CA ALA A 184 -18.57 -6.54 -8.93
C ALA A 184 -18.33 -5.19 -9.63
N GLY A 185 -17.32 -5.11 -10.51
CA GLY A 185 -16.99 -3.91 -11.28
C GLY A 185 -15.52 -3.54 -11.21
N ASN A 186 -15.20 -2.34 -11.68
CA ASN A 186 -13.86 -1.79 -11.64
C ASN A 186 -13.76 -0.76 -10.52
N PHE A 187 -12.77 -0.92 -9.67
CA PHE A 187 -12.56 -0.08 -8.50
C PHE A 187 -11.10 0.38 -8.44
N ASN A 188 -10.87 1.45 -7.68
CA ASN A 188 -9.56 1.95 -7.34
C ASN A 188 -9.34 1.78 -5.84
N PHE A 189 -8.08 1.59 -5.48
CA PHE A 189 -7.60 1.57 -4.11
C PHE A 189 -8.34 0.57 -3.21
N ILE A 190 -7.63 -0.01 -2.29
CA ILE A 190 -8.18 -0.79 -1.20
C ILE A 190 -7.47 -0.31 0.06
N HIS A 191 -8.20 0.39 0.93
CA HIS A 191 -7.70 0.85 2.22
C HIS A 191 -8.41 0.13 3.34
N ILE A 192 -7.65 -0.44 4.27
CA ILE A 192 -8.19 -1.12 5.45
C ILE A 192 -7.95 -0.25 6.66
N ILE A 193 -9.02 0.12 7.37
CA ILE A 193 -8.97 0.92 8.60
C ILE A 193 -9.82 0.21 9.65
N SER A 194 -9.19 -0.41 10.64
CA SER A 194 -9.89 -1.28 11.61
C SER A 194 -10.70 -2.36 10.88
N ASP A 195 -12.00 -2.46 11.14
CA ASP A 195 -12.91 -3.44 10.54
C ASP A 195 -13.54 -2.97 9.23
N TYR A 196 -13.05 -1.90 8.64
CA TYR A 196 -13.60 -1.33 7.42
C TYR A 196 -12.62 -1.38 6.27
N VAL A 197 -13.11 -1.77 5.10
CA VAL A 197 -12.40 -1.72 3.83
C VAL A 197 -13.04 -0.64 2.98
N PHE A 198 -12.24 0.36 2.61
CA PHE A 198 -12.67 1.46 1.75
C PHE A 198 -12.13 1.27 0.34
N TYR A 199 -12.97 1.54 -0.64
CA TYR A 199 -12.62 1.52 -2.06
C TYR A 199 -13.51 2.50 -2.84
N GLU A 200 -13.13 2.86 -4.05
CA GLU A 200 -13.92 3.78 -4.90
C GLU A 200 -14.13 3.18 -6.29
N ASP A 201 -15.18 3.63 -6.99
CA ASP A 201 -15.35 3.26 -8.39
C ASP A 201 -14.19 3.81 -9.26
N TYR A 202 -13.97 3.18 -10.41
CA TYR A 202 -12.84 3.55 -11.29
C TYR A 202 -12.89 5.01 -11.74
N GLU A 203 -14.07 5.62 -11.82
CA GLU A 203 -14.24 7.02 -12.19
C GLU A 203 -14.00 7.98 -11.00
N GLY A 204 -13.81 7.46 -9.78
CA GLY A 204 -13.57 8.25 -8.56
C GLY A 204 -14.79 9.08 -8.12
N LYS A 205 -16.01 8.67 -8.53
CA LYS A 205 -17.25 9.40 -8.24
C LYS A 205 -17.94 8.92 -6.98
N THR A 206 -17.78 7.65 -6.63
CA THR A 206 -18.45 7.03 -5.50
C THR A 206 -17.46 6.25 -4.67
N ALA A 207 -17.35 6.58 -3.40
CA ALA A 207 -16.63 5.79 -2.42
C ALA A 207 -17.56 4.80 -1.73
N TYR A 208 -17.02 3.66 -1.35
CA TYR A 208 -17.73 2.57 -0.67
C TYR A 208 -16.98 2.16 0.57
N TYR A 209 -17.68 1.51 1.49
CA TYR A 209 -17.06 0.75 2.54
C TYR A 209 -17.69 -0.64 2.67
N TYR A 210 -16.87 -1.59 3.06
CA TYR A 210 -17.28 -2.93 3.47
C TYR A 210 -16.87 -3.14 4.93
N ASN A 211 -17.81 -3.56 5.79
CA ASN A 211 -17.55 -3.89 7.18
C ASN A 211 -17.22 -5.39 7.28
N ILE A 212 -16.00 -5.72 7.69
CA ILE A 212 -15.50 -7.10 7.75
C ILE A 212 -16.29 -7.95 8.72
N SER A 213 -16.70 -7.39 9.85
CA SER A 213 -17.40 -8.12 10.92
C SER A 213 -18.86 -8.41 10.60
N THR A 214 -19.53 -7.54 9.84
CA THR A 214 -20.97 -7.66 9.56
C THR A 214 -21.30 -8.08 8.13
N GLY A 215 -20.33 -7.99 7.21
CA GLY A 215 -20.54 -8.20 5.76
C GLY A 215 -21.29 -7.03 5.09
N GLU A 216 -21.54 -5.93 5.79
CA GLU A 216 -22.26 -4.79 5.24
C GLU A 216 -21.41 -4.05 4.20
N ASN A 217 -21.96 -3.85 2.99
CA ASN A 217 -21.33 -3.12 1.90
C ASN A 217 -22.21 -1.94 1.47
N LYS A 218 -21.73 -0.71 1.62
CA LYS A 218 -22.50 0.51 1.38
C LYS A 218 -21.67 1.62 0.74
N ASN A 219 -22.38 2.58 0.13
CA ASN A 219 -21.79 3.84 -0.30
C ASN A 219 -21.29 4.63 0.93
N PHE A 220 -20.09 5.14 0.83
CA PHE A 220 -19.51 6.03 1.82
C PHE A 220 -19.81 7.49 1.44
N ASN A 221 -20.80 8.08 2.11
CA ASN A 221 -21.17 9.48 1.95
C ASN A 221 -20.87 10.22 3.25
N PRO A 222 -19.66 10.79 3.42
CA PRO A 222 -19.37 11.58 4.60
C PRO A 222 -20.23 12.84 4.58
N THR A 223 -21.15 12.95 5.53
CA THR A 223 -21.84 14.22 5.80
C THR A 223 -20.85 15.15 6.48
N VAL A 224 -20.41 16.17 5.76
CA VAL A 224 -19.74 17.30 6.40
C VAL A 224 -20.81 18.15 7.05
N GLU A 225 -20.97 18.07 8.36
CA GLU A 225 -21.74 19.07 9.09
C GLU A 225 -21.03 20.41 8.84
N LYS A 226 -21.74 21.31 8.16
CA LYS A 226 -21.29 22.69 8.05
C LYS A 226 -21.73 23.41 9.35
N ASP A 227 -20.78 23.66 10.22
CA ASP A 227 -20.94 24.63 11.31
C ASP A 227 -21.19 26.03 10.74
#